data_1e1851bc4591b357dace460c942b0121
#
_entry.id   1e1851bc4591b357dace460c942b0121
#
_cell.length_a   1.000
_cell.length_b   1.000
_cell.length_c   1.000
_cell.angle_alpha   90.00
_cell.angle_beta   90.00
_cell.angle_gamma   90.00
#
_symmetry.space_group_name_H-M   'P 1'
#
loop_
_entity.id
_entity.type
_entity.pdbx_description
1 polymer ?
#
loop_
_entity_poly.entity_id
_entity_poly.type
_entity_poly.pdbx_seq_one_letter_code
_entity_poly.pdbx_strand_id
1 'polypeptide(L)'
;QYHLVHHYNFVYDEQAHVFSVTALKNILQRNGLTIFKVEQLSVHGGSNRIYARHLNINSDMFDLDGYVSSLLRYENDFGINEIDVYNKFSDRVQKSKDRLVGLLNDISNDGKHVISLGATSKSTTVFNYCGIDTNLIDVISDTTPSKQGLYSPGAHIPVVSRESIDINDYDYAFL
;
A
#
# COMPACT_ATOMS: atom_id res chain seq x y z
N GLN A 1 -2.31 -10.12 2.70
CA GLN A 1 -3.74 -10.46 2.59
C GLN A 1 -4.64 -9.26 2.81
N TYR A 2 -4.45 -8.54 3.93
CA TYR A 2 -5.15 -7.27 4.21
C TYR A 2 -4.88 -6.24 3.11
N HIS A 3 -3.67 -6.20 2.59
CA HIS A 3 -3.27 -5.29 1.51
C HIS A 3 -4.00 -5.56 0.19
N LEU A 4 -4.20 -6.81 -0.21
CA LEU A 4 -4.96 -7.17 -1.40
C LEU A 4 -6.45 -6.80 -1.30
N VAL A 5 -6.95 -6.51 -0.09
CA VAL A 5 -8.35 -6.14 0.13
C VAL A 5 -8.56 -4.63 0.13
N HIS A 6 -7.60 -3.84 0.64
CA HIS A 6 -7.83 -2.44 0.99
C HIS A 6 -6.75 -1.43 0.57
N HIS A 7 -5.54 -1.86 0.17
CA HIS A 7 -4.39 -0.94 0.08
C HIS A 7 -3.57 -1.12 -1.20
N TYR A 8 -4.07 -0.67 -2.36
CA TYR A 8 -3.30 -0.69 -3.61
C TYR A 8 -2.16 0.37 -3.63
N ASN A 9 -2.21 1.37 -2.76
CA ASN A 9 -1.18 2.40 -2.63
C ASN A 9 0.16 1.89 -2.05
N PHE A 10 0.22 0.62 -1.64
CA PHE A 10 1.48 -0.06 -1.30
C PHE A 10 2.24 -0.63 -2.49
N VAL A 11 1.65 -0.61 -3.69
CA VAL A 11 2.33 -1.05 -4.91
C VAL A 11 3.15 0.11 -5.45
N TYR A 12 4.41 0.21 -5.04
CA TYR A 12 5.38 1.21 -5.50
C TYR A 12 6.76 0.54 -5.68
N ASP A 13 7.70 1.23 -6.33
CA ASP A 13 8.96 0.69 -6.85
C ASP A 13 9.85 0.00 -5.81
N GLU A 14 9.86 0.46 -4.57
CA GLU A 14 10.61 -0.19 -3.48
C GLU A 14 10.04 -1.58 -3.12
N GLN A 15 8.80 -1.88 -3.51
CA GLN A 15 8.13 -3.15 -3.22
C GLN A 15 7.98 -3.99 -4.49
N ALA A 16 9.09 -4.53 -4.98
CA ALA A 16 9.12 -5.38 -6.16
C ALA A 16 8.22 -6.63 -6.03
N HIS A 17 7.99 -7.10 -4.80
CA HIS A 17 7.18 -8.29 -4.54
C HIS A 17 6.33 -8.13 -3.26
N VAL A 18 5.09 -8.63 -3.32
CA VAL A 18 4.21 -8.80 -2.16
C VAL A 18 3.98 -10.30 -1.96
N PHE A 19 4.37 -10.82 -0.80
CA PHE A 19 4.30 -12.26 -0.52
C PHE A 19 3.13 -12.61 0.38
N SER A 20 2.45 -13.72 0.06
CA SER A 20 1.63 -14.46 1.01
C SER A 20 2.51 -15.40 1.86
N VAL A 21 1.99 -15.88 2.99
CA VAL A 21 2.69 -16.90 3.79
C VAL A 21 2.80 -18.20 3.00
N THR A 22 1.79 -18.55 2.21
CA THR A 22 1.82 -19.70 1.29
C THR A 22 2.96 -19.59 0.27
N ALA A 23 3.15 -18.43 -0.36
CA ALA A 23 4.25 -18.21 -1.31
C ALA A 23 5.61 -18.31 -0.61
N LEU A 24 5.78 -17.66 0.54
CA LEU A 24 7.01 -17.72 1.32
C LEU A 24 7.33 -19.14 1.80
N LYS A 25 6.33 -19.90 2.25
CA LYS A 25 6.50 -21.32 2.60
C LYS A 25 7.09 -22.10 1.43
N ASN A 26 6.53 -21.95 0.24
CA ASN A 26 6.99 -22.67 -0.95
C ASN A 26 8.42 -22.28 -1.35
N ILE A 27 8.75 -20.98 -1.28
CA ILE A 27 10.10 -20.48 -1.57
C ILE A 27 11.10 -21.03 -0.56
N LEU A 28 10.80 -20.94 0.74
CA LEU A 28 11.68 -21.39 1.80
C LEU A 28 11.89 -22.90 1.77
N GLN A 29 10.85 -23.70 1.53
CA GLN A 29 10.96 -25.15 1.43
C GLN A 29 11.85 -25.60 0.28
N ARG A 30 11.78 -24.95 -0.89
CA ARG A 30 12.67 -25.21 -2.03
C ARG A 30 14.15 -24.94 -1.70
N ASN A 31 14.41 -24.09 -0.71
CA ASN A 31 15.76 -23.74 -0.24
C ASN A 31 16.14 -24.42 1.09
N GLY A 32 15.49 -25.52 1.44
CA GLY A 32 15.83 -26.31 2.62
C GLY A 32 15.44 -25.67 3.96
N LEU A 33 14.50 -24.72 3.94
CA LEU A 33 14.00 -24.02 5.13
C LEU A 33 12.52 -24.32 5.36
N THR A 34 12.08 -24.20 6.62
CA THR A 34 10.66 -24.29 6.99
C THR A 34 10.27 -23.13 7.90
N ILE A 35 9.04 -22.65 7.74
CA ILE A 35 8.45 -21.65 8.66
C ILE A 35 8.01 -22.39 9.91
N PHE A 36 8.42 -21.91 11.09
CA PHE A 36 8.00 -22.47 12.37
C PHE A 36 7.19 -21.49 13.23
N LYS A 37 7.21 -20.19 12.90
CA LYS A 37 6.42 -19.18 13.58
C LYS A 37 6.13 -18.00 12.64
N VAL A 38 4.95 -17.40 12.82
CA VAL A 38 4.58 -16.12 12.18
C VAL A 38 4.02 -15.21 13.27
N GLU A 39 4.48 -13.98 13.29
CA GLU A 39 3.92 -12.92 14.14
C GLU A 39 3.29 -11.84 13.26
N GLN A 40 2.03 -11.51 13.53
CA GLN A 40 1.35 -10.40 12.89
C GLN A 40 1.74 -9.09 13.60
N LEU A 41 2.12 -8.10 12.82
CA LEU A 41 2.50 -6.77 13.27
C LEU A 41 1.52 -5.74 12.72
N SER A 42 1.25 -4.69 13.50
CA SER A 42 0.35 -3.59 13.10
C SER A 42 1.01 -2.57 12.16
N VAL A 43 2.33 -2.65 11.95
CA VAL A 43 3.06 -1.69 11.11
C VAL A 43 2.56 -1.72 9.67
N HIS A 44 2.51 -0.56 9.02
CA HIS A 44 2.08 -0.38 7.64
C HIS A 44 0.70 -0.97 7.31
N GLY A 45 -0.24 -0.95 8.27
CA GLY A 45 -1.59 -1.51 8.08
C GLY A 45 -1.67 -3.04 8.17
N GLY A 46 -0.62 -3.68 8.66
CA GLY A 46 -0.50 -5.13 8.84
C GLY A 46 0.69 -5.72 8.08
N SER A 47 1.58 -6.35 8.82
CA SER A 47 2.75 -7.06 8.30
C SER A 47 2.92 -8.39 9.01
N ASN A 48 3.62 -9.34 8.40
CA ASN A 48 3.95 -10.60 9.02
C ASN A 48 5.47 -10.71 9.22
N ARG A 49 5.90 -10.98 10.45
CA ARG A 49 7.26 -11.39 10.73
C ARG A 49 7.33 -12.91 10.65
N ILE A 50 8.18 -13.42 9.76
CA ILE A 50 8.34 -14.84 9.49
C ILE A 50 9.59 -15.35 10.20
N TYR A 51 9.46 -16.44 10.91
CA TYR A 51 10.57 -17.17 11.52
C TYR A 51 10.74 -18.49 10.78
N ALA A 52 11.93 -18.67 10.20
CA ALA A 52 12.27 -19.87 9.45
C ALA A 52 13.52 -20.54 10.04
N ARG A 53 13.65 -21.86 9.81
CA ARG A 53 14.80 -22.67 10.20
C ARG A 53 15.13 -23.70 9.14
N HIS A 54 16.31 -24.31 9.23
CA HIS A 54 16.67 -25.43 8.35
C HIS A 54 15.79 -26.66 8.60
N LEU A 55 15.42 -27.35 7.53
CA LEU A 55 14.61 -28.59 7.58
C LEU A 55 15.27 -29.71 8.38
N ASN A 56 16.62 -29.75 8.43
CA ASN A 56 17.40 -30.80 9.07
C ASN A 56 17.46 -30.68 10.61
N ILE A 57 16.86 -29.66 11.20
CA ILE A 57 16.83 -29.49 12.63
C ILE A 57 15.64 -30.27 13.17
N ASN A 58 15.92 -31.45 13.76
CA ASN A 58 14.96 -32.21 14.57
C ASN A 58 14.56 -31.35 15.78
N SER A 59 13.42 -30.73 15.74
CA SER A 59 12.81 -30.13 16.92
C SER A 59 11.30 -30.23 16.82
N ASP A 60 10.67 -30.58 17.90
CA ASP A 60 9.22 -30.63 18.08
C ASP A 60 8.54 -29.25 18.02
N MET A 61 9.32 -28.22 17.69
CA MET A 61 8.90 -26.83 17.63
C MET A 61 8.34 -26.43 16.24
N PHE A 62 7.53 -27.27 15.61
CA PHE A 62 6.81 -26.89 14.40
C PHE A 62 5.43 -26.36 14.79
N ASP A 63 5.16 -25.07 14.45
CA ASP A 63 3.85 -24.45 14.61
C ASP A 63 3.27 -24.62 16.04
N LEU A 64 4.08 -24.29 17.05
CA LEU A 64 3.79 -24.52 18.48
C LEU A 64 2.42 -23.99 18.94
N ASP A 65 1.93 -22.95 18.31
CA ASP A 65 0.66 -22.31 18.64
C ASP A 65 -0.44 -22.56 17.57
N GLY A 66 -0.15 -23.37 16.55
CA GLY A 66 -1.07 -23.65 15.45
C GLY A 66 -1.34 -22.43 14.53
N TYR A 67 -0.66 -21.32 14.75
CA TYR A 67 -0.93 -20.07 14.03
C TYR A 67 -0.49 -20.12 12.56
N VAL A 68 0.65 -20.76 12.26
CA VAL A 68 1.13 -20.94 10.88
C VAL A 68 0.12 -21.76 10.08
N SER A 69 -0.35 -22.87 10.65
CA SER A 69 -1.34 -23.74 10.01
C SER A 69 -2.69 -23.04 9.80
N SER A 70 -3.14 -22.28 10.80
CA SER A 70 -4.39 -21.52 10.68
C SER A 70 -4.30 -20.42 9.63
N LEU A 71 -3.15 -19.75 9.52
CA LEU A 71 -2.93 -18.70 8.52
C LEU A 71 -2.86 -19.27 7.09
N LEU A 72 -2.18 -20.42 6.91
CA LEU A 72 -2.15 -21.11 5.62
C LEU A 72 -3.55 -21.59 5.19
N ARG A 73 -4.34 -22.10 6.13
CA ARG A 73 -5.75 -22.46 5.86
C ARG A 73 -6.56 -21.23 5.46
N TYR A 74 -6.44 -20.16 6.20
CA TYR A 74 -7.12 -18.91 5.88
C TYR A 74 -6.75 -18.37 4.48
N GLU A 75 -5.47 -18.42 4.08
CA GLU A 75 -5.04 -18.05 2.74
C GLU A 75 -5.63 -18.96 1.66
N ASN A 76 -5.69 -20.28 1.94
CA ASN A 76 -6.32 -21.24 1.04
C ASN A 76 -7.82 -20.98 0.88
N ASP A 77 -8.55 -20.81 1.99
CA ASP A 77 -9.99 -20.55 1.99
C ASP A 77 -10.33 -19.19 1.35
N PHE A 78 -9.42 -18.22 1.45
CA PHE A 78 -9.50 -16.95 0.72
C PHE A 78 -9.30 -17.13 -0.81
N GLY A 79 -8.72 -18.23 -1.24
CA GLY A 79 -8.44 -18.52 -2.65
C GLY A 79 -7.20 -17.79 -3.18
N ILE A 80 -6.14 -17.65 -2.36
CA ILE A 80 -4.93 -16.88 -2.75
C ILE A 80 -4.25 -17.41 -4.01
N ASN A 81 -4.51 -18.66 -4.41
CA ASN A 81 -3.97 -19.28 -5.60
C ASN A 81 -4.93 -19.17 -6.81
N GLU A 82 -6.11 -18.58 -6.63
CA GLU A 82 -7.13 -18.47 -7.67
C GLU A 82 -7.09 -17.07 -8.31
N ILE A 83 -7.14 -17.03 -9.63
CA ILE A 83 -7.09 -15.77 -10.40
C ILE A 83 -8.27 -14.83 -10.07
N ASP A 84 -9.42 -15.40 -9.70
CA ASP A 84 -10.62 -14.63 -9.38
C ASP A 84 -10.44 -13.66 -8.22
N VAL A 85 -9.60 -14.00 -7.24
CA VAL A 85 -9.30 -13.10 -6.11
C VAL A 85 -8.61 -11.84 -6.60
N TYR A 86 -7.69 -11.99 -7.56
CA TYR A 86 -6.94 -10.88 -8.14
C TYR A 86 -7.81 -10.04 -9.07
N ASN A 87 -8.70 -10.66 -9.85
CA ASN A 87 -9.68 -9.94 -10.65
C ASN A 87 -10.61 -9.09 -9.77
N LYS A 88 -11.14 -9.66 -8.69
CA LYS A 88 -11.95 -8.92 -7.71
C LYS A 88 -11.17 -7.80 -7.02
N PHE A 89 -9.87 -7.98 -6.79
CA PHE A 89 -9.01 -6.91 -6.27
C PHE A 89 -8.90 -5.78 -7.30
N SER A 90 -8.61 -6.09 -8.57
CA SER A 90 -8.54 -5.11 -9.66
C SER A 90 -9.84 -4.29 -9.77
N ASP A 91 -11.00 -4.95 -9.72
CA ASP A 91 -12.31 -4.28 -9.76
C ASP A 91 -12.50 -3.31 -8.57
N ARG A 92 -12.06 -3.70 -7.38
CA ARG A 92 -12.14 -2.81 -6.20
C ARG A 92 -11.22 -1.61 -6.33
N VAL A 93 -10.03 -1.82 -6.86
CA VAL A 93 -9.05 -0.73 -7.12
C VAL A 93 -9.64 0.26 -8.13
N GLN A 94 -10.22 -0.24 -9.23
CA GLN A 94 -10.87 0.61 -10.23
C GLN A 94 -12.03 1.42 -9.61
N LYS A 95 -12.91 0.78 -8.85
CA LYS A 95 -14.01 1.47 -8.16
C LYS A 95 -13.52 2.51 -7.15
N SER A 96 -12.38 2.26 -6.50
CA SER A 96 -11.75 3.22 -5.58
C SER A 96 -11.22 4.43 -6.33
N LYS A 97 -10.54 4.20 -7.47
CA LYS A 97 -10.09 5.25 -8.39
C LYS A 97 -11.27 6.11 -8.85
N ASP A 98 -12.33 5.50 -9.39
CA ASP A 98 -13.48 6.22 -9.95
C ASP A 98 -14.15 7.10 -8.90
N ARG A 99 -14.29 6.60 -7.67
CA ARG A 99 -14.84 7.39 -6.55
C ARG A 99 -13.95 8.55 -6.14
N LEU A 100 -12.64 8.32 -6.06
CA LEU A 100 -11.68 9.37 -5.68
C LEU A 100 -11.64 10.48 -6.73
N VAL A 101 -11.50 10.09 -8.01
CA VAL A 101 -11.46 11.05 -9.12
C VAL A 101 -12.79 11.80 -9.23
N GLY A 102 -13.93 11.11 -9.08
CA GLY A 102 -15.24 11.73 -9.04
C GLY A 102 -15.35 12.79 -7.95
N LEU A 103 -14.96 12.45 -6.71
CA LEU A 103 -14.96 13.39 -5.59
C LEU A 103 -14.07 14.63 -5.86
N LEU A 104 -12.85 14.42 -6.36
CA LEU A 104 -11.95 15.54 -6.63
C LEU A 104 -12.47 16.43 -7.75
N ASN A 105 -13.09 15.85 -8.80
CA ASN A 105 -13.74 16.63 -9.85
C ASN A 105 -14.93 17.45 -9.32
N ASP A 106 -15.75 16.88 -8.44
CA ASP A 106 -16.88 17.61 -7.83
C ASP A 106 -16.37 18.80 -7.01
N ILE A 107 -15.30 18.59 -6.20
CA ILE A 107 -14.65 19.66 -5.44
C ILE A 107 -14.12 20.76 -6.35
N SER A 108 -13.41 20.41 -7.42
CA SER A 108 -12.86 21.36 -8.40
C SER A 108 -13.97 22.12 -9.14
N ASN A 109 -15.06 21.44 -9.56
CA ASN A 109 -16.20 22.06 -10.21
C ASN A 109 -16.94 23.05 -9.31
N ASP A 110 -16.91 22.84 -8.00
CA ASP A 110 -17.43 23.77 -6.99
C ASP A 110 -16.51 24.99 -6.77
N GLY A 111 -15.39 25.07 -7.49
CA GLY A 111 -14.39 26.15 -7.35
C GLY A 111 -13.60 26.09 -6.06
N LYS A 112 -13.48 24.92 -5.45
CA LYS A 112 -12.78 24.68 -4.19
C LYS A 112 -11.38 24.13 -4.40
N HIS A 113 -10.50 24.41 -3.45
CA HIS A 113 -9.09 24.12 -3.51
C HIS A 113 -8.68 22.94 -2.64
N VAL A 114 -7.81 22.08 -3.15
CA VAL A 114 -7.32 20.89 -2.46
C VAL A 114 -5.80 20.95 -2.32
N ILE A 115 -5.30 20.84 -1.09
CA ILE A 115 -3.88 20.63 -0.80
C ILE A 115 -3.60 19.15 -0.49
N SER A 116 -2.47 18.60 -0.97
CA SER A 116 -1.99 17.30 -0.47
C SER A 116 -0.96 17.49 0.64
N LEU A 117 -1.02 16.63 1.65
CA LEU A 117 -0.07 16.61 2.75
C LEU A 117 0.89 15.41 2.61
N GLY A 118 2.15 15.71 2.31
CA GLY A 118 3.23 14.73 2.15
C GLY A 118 3.47 14.29 0.71
N ALA A 119 4.66 14.59 0.18
CA ALA A 119 5.17 14.07 -1.09
C ALA A 119 5.77 12.67 -0.88
N THR A 120 4.93 11.64 -0.80
CA THR A 120 5.31 10.27 -0.48
C THR A 120 5.27 9.37 -1.73
N SER A 121 5.96 8.21 -1.69
CA SER A 121 5.85 7.19 -2.74
C SER A 121 4.40 6.70 -2.89
N LYS A 122 3.65 6.64 -1.80
CA LYS A 122 2.24 6.23 -1.81
C LYS A 122 1.35 7.24 -2.52
N SER A 123 1.49 8.54 -2.21
CA SER A 123 0.74 9.58 -2.91
C SER A 123 1.11 9.64 -4.40
N THR A 124 2.39 9.48 -4.73
CA THR A 124 2.86 9.38 -6.13
C THR A 124 2.18 8.22 -6.87
N THR A 125 2.08 7.04 -6.26
CA THR A 125 1.37 5.90 -6.85
C THR A 125 -0.09 6.23 -7.11
N VAL A 126 -0.79 6.83 -6.13
CA VAL A 126 -2.21 7.18 -6.27
C VAL A 126 -2.41 8.24 -7.35
N PHE A 127 -1.60 9.31 -7.34
CA PHE A 127 -1.74 10.39 -8.33
C PHE A 127 -1.56 9.88 -9.75
N ASN A 128 -0.49 9.12 -10.01
CA ASN A 128 -0.23 8.59 -11.35
C ASN A 128 -1.29 7.56 -11.78
N TYR A 129 -1.68 6.64 -10.90
CA TYR A 129 -2.68 5.63 -11.22
C TYR A 129 -4.07 6.24 -11.47
N CYS A 130 -4.44 7.24 -10.68
CA CYS A 130 -5.74 7.91 -10.80
C CYS A 130 -5.76 9.01 -11.88
N GLY A 131 -4.61 9.46 -12.38
CA GLY A 131 -4.50 10.59 -13.30
C GLY A 131 -4.80 11.92 -12.60
N ILE A 132 -4.41 12.04 -11.34
CA ILE A 132 -4.55 13.27 -10.55
C ILE A 132 -3.37 14.18 -10.85
N ASP A 133 -3.65 15.41 -11.23
CA ASP A 133 -2.69 16.46 -11.53
C ASP A 133 -3.05 17.80 -10.85
N THR A 134 -2.46 18.91 -11.31
CA THR A 134 -2.70 20.24 -10.76
C THR A 134 -4.10 20.80 -11.00
N ASN A 135 -4.94 20.16 -11.82
CA ASN A 135 -6.35 20.52 -11.96
C ASN A 135 -7.21 20.03 -10.80
N LEU A 136 -6.72 19.02 -10.05
CA LEU A 136 -7.45 18.36 -8.96
C LEU A 136 -6.79 18.58 -7.59
N ILE A 137 -5.46 18.77 -7.56
CA ILE A 137 -4.70 19.07 -6.35
C ILE A 137 -3.73 20.20 -6.68
N ASP A 138 -3.90 21.33 -6.03
CA ASP A 138 -3.14 22.54 -6.34
C ASP A 138 -1.64 22.41 -6.02
N VAL A 139 -1.33 21.83 -4.86
CA VAL A 139 0.03 21.77 -4.29
C VAL A 139 0.18 20.64 -3.29
N ILE A 140 1.40 20.17 -3.11
CA ILE A 140 1.78 19.22 -2.04
C ILE A 140 2.63 19.95 -1.00
N SER A 141 2.19 19.95 0.25
CA SER A 141 3.01 20.40 1.37
C SER A 141 3.84 19.25 1.93
N ASP A 142 5.18 19.41 1.96
CA ASP A 142 6.08 18.41 2.55
C ASP A 142 7.15 19.09 3.42
N THR A 143 7.45 18.49 4.57
CA THR A 143 8.42 19.01 5.54
C THR A 143 9.88 18.67 5.17
N THR A 144 10.10 17.82 4.17
CA THR A 144 11.43 17.39 3.74
C THR A 144 12.09 18.45 2.85
N PRO A 145 13.15 19.15 3.29
CA PRO A 145 13.73 20.27 2.53
C PRO A 145 14.19 19.89 1.11
N SER A 146 14.70 18.67 0.92
CA SER A 146 15.19 18.20 -0.39
C SER A 146 14.08 17.97 -1.43
N LYS A 147 12.81 17.98 -1.04
CA LYS A 147 11.67 17.86 -1.94
C LYS A 147 11.05 19.21 -2.27
N GLN A 148 11.23 20.19 -1.41
CA GLN A 148 10.65 21.53 -1.57
C GLN A 148 11.23 22.26 -2.80
N GLY A 149 10.37 22.90 -3.57
CA GLY A 149 10.70 23.54 -4.83
C GLY A 149 10.82 22.57 -6.01
N LEU A 150 10.54 21.28 -5.81
CA LEU A 150 10.46 20.26 -6.86
C LEU A 150 9.00 19.95 -7.21
N TYR A 151 8.82 18.98 -8.10
CA TYR A 151 7.51 18.50 -8.54
C TYR A 151 7.34 17.01 -8.24
N SER A 152 6.10 16.59 -7.98
CA SER A 152 5.81 15.15 -7.84
C SER A 152 6.09 14.41 -9.15
N PRO A 153 6.72 13.21 -9.10
CA PRO A 153 7.00 12.43 -10.29
C PRO A 153 5.71 12.07 -11.04
N GLY A 154 5.71 12.28 -12.36
CA GLY A 154 4.59 11.95 -13.26
C GLY A 154 3.44 12.97 -13.21
N ALA A 155 2.85 13.21 -12.07
CA ALA A 155 1.71 14.13 -11.89
C ALA A 155 2.11 15.61 -11.94
N HIS A 156 3.39 15.93 -11.75
CA HIS A 156 3.96 17.29 -11.79
C HIS A 156 3.28 18.31 -10.86
N ILE A 157 2.73 17.86 -9.74
CA ILE A 157 2.17 18.74 -8.71
C ILE A 157 3.34 19.37 -7.94
N PRO A 158 3.37 20.72 -7.77
CA PRO A 158 4.47 21.37 -7.08
C PRO A 158 4.53 20.99 -5.60
N VAL A 159 5.75 20.82 -5.08
CA VAL A 159 6.02 20.50 -3.68
C VAL A 159 6.58 21.75 -2.98
N VAL A 160 5.92 22.17 -1.93
CA VAL A 160 6.25 23.39 -1.20
C VAL A 160 6.47 23.14 0.29
N SER A 161 7.14 24.10 0.97
CA SER A 161 7.27 24.04 2.42
C SER A 161 5.94 24.37 3.11
N ARG A 162 5.78 23.86 4.33
CA ARG A 162 4.58 24.17 5.15
C ARG A 162 4.46 25.68 5.43
N GLU A 163 5.59 26.36 5.56
CA GLU A 163 5.67 27.77 5.91
C GLU A 163 5.32 28.69 4.73
N SER A 164 5.38 28.19 3.51
CA SER A 164 5.08 28.97 2.28
C SER A 164 3.60 28.99 1.89
N ILE A 165 2.74 28.34 2.64
CA ILE A 165 1.31 28.25 2.37
C ILE A 165 0.48 28.78 3.53
N ASP A 166 -0.64 29.44 3.23
CA ASP A 166 -1.73 29.63 4.18
C ASP A 166 -2.72 28.46 4.02
N ILE A 167 -2.94 27.70 5.09
CA ILE A 167 -3.87 26.56 5.05
C ILE A 167 -5.32 27.00 4.82
N ASN A 168 -5.65 28.24 5.13
CA ASN A 168 -6.98 28.79 4.94
C ASN A 168 -7.32 29.07 3.46
N ASP A 169 -6.32 29.01 2.57
CA ASP A 169 -6.52 29.12 1.12
C ASP A 169 -7.08 27.81 0.52
N TYR A 170 -7.16 26.74 1.31
CA TYR A 170 -7.59 25.41 0.86
C TYR A 170 -8.82 24.94 1.64
N ASP A 171 -9.78 24.39 0.90
CA ASP A 171 -11.03 23.85 1.47
C ASP A 171 -10.87 22.42 1.96
N TYR A 172 -9.98 21.65 1.33
CA TYR A 172 -9.78 20.22 1.60
C TYR A 172 -8.30 19.85 1.65
N ALA A 173 -8.00 18.82 2.44
CA ALA A 173 -6.68 18.20 2.49
C ALA A 173 -6.76 16.72 2.06
N PHE A 174 -5.91 16.35 1.09
CA PHE A 174 -5.66 14.97 0.71
C PHE A 174 -4.53 14.40 1.58
N LEU A 175 -4.77 13.25 2.26
CA LEU A 175 -3.86 12.58 3.19
C LEU A 175 -3.43 11.21 2.69
#